data_acb08680667878d1deabee4eb28a9456
#
_entry.id   acb08680667878d1deabee4eb28a9456
#
_cell.length_a   1.000
_cell.length_b   1.000
_cell.length_c   1.000
_cell.angle_alpha   90.00
_cell.angle_beta   90.00
_cell.angle_gamma   90.00
#
_symmetry.space_group_name_H-M   'P 1'
#
loop_
_entity.id
_entity.type
_entity.pdbx_description
1 polymer ?
#
loop_
_entity_poly.entity_id
_entity_poly.type
_entity_poly.pdbx_seq_one_letter_code
_entity_poly.pdbx_strand_id
1 'polypeptide(L)'
;MAASPNSNERISWPKRAVVTAGMPYGNKPLHFGHIAGVFVPADAFARFLRDRIGAANVRFISGTDCFGSPINEGYRKLVEAGEFDGTIAEYVERNHEAQKNTLDAYGISLSIYEGSGMGHSGDVHQLITEKFIEKLHENGHLQRRSTLQFYDAEAGTFLNGRQVVGRCPVQGCKSEHAYADECDLGHSYAPEDLIAPKSSLTGTTPEMRPVENWYFDLPAFADFLRGHVAALEADPEVRAIVPQTVKEFLSAPVVYIKNDAREAYDAVAGELPAHQLREAEKGKQSFEIEFATIDDRDAAREVLGRAGIRFRTGKALVPFRITGNIEWGVKAPVIDGLEGLTVWCWPESLWAPMSFTMAVNDKMGLPRGSWRDFWCSEDAEVYQFIG
;
A
#
# COMPACT_ATOMS: atom_id res chain seq x y z
N MET A 1 -34.78 25.61 15.12
CA MET A 1 -35.51 24.91 14.05
C MET A 1 -34.60 24.92 12.83
N ALA A 2 -33.95 23.82 12.55
CA ALA A 2 -33.15 23.68 11.35
C ALA A 2 -34.10 23.61 10.14
N ALA A 3 -33.86 24.41 9.12
CA ALA A 3 -34.63 24.39 7.88
C ALA A 3 -34.50 23.00 7.24
N SER A 4 -35.65 22.37 6.90
CA SER A 4 -35.65 21.15 6.07
C SER A 4 -34.95 21.46 4.75
N PRO A 5 -34.08 20.59 4.27
CA PRO A 5 -33.49 20.75 2.94
C PRO A 5 -34.64 20.75 1.92
N ASN A 6 -34.58 21.68 0.97
CA ASN A 6 -35.57 21.83 -0.10
C ASN A 6 -35.70 20.51 -0.86
N SER A 7 -36.85 19.87 -0.74
CA SER A 7 -37.21 18.56 -1.32
C SER A 7 -37.36 18.53 -2.84
N ASN A 8 -36.80 19.50 -3.57
CA ASN A 8 -36.96 19.64 -5.04
C ASN A 8 -35.67 19.64 -5.84
N GLU A 9 -34.51 19.49 -5.22
CA GLU A 9 -33.28 19.23 -6.01
C GLU A 9 -33.31 17.77 -6.47
N ARG A 10 -33.54 17.58 -7.75
CA ARG A 10 -33.36 16.26 -8.38
C ARG A 10 -31.91 15.85 -8.21
N ILE A 11 -31.67 14.69 -7.61
CA ILE A 11 -30.34 14.09 -7.54
C ILE A 11 -29.74 14.07 -8.94
N SER A 12 -28.61 14.78 -9.15
CA SER A 12 -27.88 14.72 -10.40
C SER A 12 -27.05 13.46 -10.41
N TRP A 13 -27.24 12.64 -11.41
CA TRP A 13 -26.43 11.43 -11.60
C TRP A 13 -25.22 11.75 -12.48
N PRO A 14 -24.05 11.10 -12.27
CA PRO A 14 -22.93 11.24 -13.17
C PRO A 14 -23.29 10.71 -14.55
N LYS A 15 -22.64 11.20 -15.61
CA LYS A 15 -22.85 10.65 -16.95
C LYS A 15 -22.20 9.28 -17.12
N ARG A 16 -21.12 9.02 -16.39
CA ARG A 16 -20.40 7.75 -16.38
C ARG A 16 -19.99 7.38 -14.96
N ALA A 17 -19.89 6.10 -14.70
CA ALA A 17 -19.47 5.61 -13.39
C ALA A 17 -18.54 4.39 -13.51
N VAL A 18 -17.56 4.36 -12.66
CA VAL A 18 -16.80 3.15 -12.33
C VAL A 18 -17.21 2.69 -10.94
N VAL A 19 -17.59 1.44 -10.83
CA VAL A 19 -17.78 0.77 -9.54
C VAL A 19 -16.65 -0.24 -9.40
N THR A 20 -15.85 -0.14 -8.35
CA THR A 20 -14.81 -1.12 -8.05
C THR A 20 -15.22 -1.96 -6.85
N ALA A 21 -14.97 -3.25 -6.92
CA ALA A 21 -14.93 -4.12 -5.75
C ALA A 21 -13.47 -4.42 -5.42
N GLY A 22 -13.11 -4.41 -4.13
CA GLY A 22 -11.73 -4.66 -3.70
C GLY A 22 -11.22 -5.96 -4.27
N MET A 23 -9.99 -5.94 -4.80
CA MET A 23 -9.36 -7.09 -5.46
C MET A 23 -8.84 -8.08 -4.41
N PRO A 24 -9.34 -9.34 -4.40
CA PRO A 24 -8.81 -10.36 -3.51
C PRO A 24 -7.46 -10.88 -4.02
N TYR A 25 -6.56 -11.23 -3.09
CA TYR A 25 -5.31 -11.90 -3.44
C TYR A 25 -5.55 -13.29 -4.07
N GLY A 26 -4.73 -13.62 -5.06
CA GLY A 26 -4.72 -14.93 -5.75
C GLY A 26 -4.13 -16.06 -4.92
N ASN A 27 -4.30 -16.06 -3.61
CA ASN A 27 -3.73 -17.05 -2.69
C ASN A 27 -4.76 -18.00 -2.06
N LYS A 28 -6.05 -17.75 -2.26
CA LYS A 28 -7.14 -18.55 -1.69
C LYS A 28 -8.48 -18.27 -2.39
N PRO A 29 -9.47 -19.19 -2.26
CA PRO A 29 -10.85 -18.94 -2.65
C PRO A 29 -11.49 -17.79 -1.86
N LEU A 30 -12.59 -17.23 -2.38
CA LEU A 30 -13.38 -16.23 -1.68
C LEU A 30 -14.10 -16.87 -0.49
N HIS A 31 -14.18 -16.10 0.60
CA HIS A 31 -14.99 -16.45 1.76
C HIS A 31 -16.18 -15.49 1.88
N PHE A 32 -17.09 -15.79 2.82
CA PHE A 32 -18.32 -15.04 3.03
C PHE A 32 -18.09 -13.52 3.20
N GLY A 33 -17.01 -13.11 3.87
CA GLY A 33 -16.67 -11.69 4.04
C GLY A 33 -16.44 -10.96 2.72
N HIS A 34 -15.77 -11.59 1.75
CA HIS A 34 -15.60 -11.01 0.42
C HIS A 34 -16.97 -10.88 -0.29
N ILE A 35 -17.78 -11.93 -0.26
CA ILE A 35 -19.06 -11.97 -0.99
C ILE A 35 -20.05 -10.97 -0.38
N ALA A 36 -20.35 -11.10 0.91
CA ALA A 36 -21.36 -10.28 1.57
C ALA A 36 -20.92 -8.85 1.87
N GLY A 37 -19.62 -8.67 2.17
CA GLY A 37 -19.07 -7.35 2.55
C GLY A 37 -18.68 -6.48 1.36
N VAL A 38 -18.32 -7.06 0.22
CA VAL A 38 -17.79 -6.31 -0.93
C VAL A 38 -18.60 -6.56 -2.20
N PHE A 39 -18.63 -7.81 -2.70
CA PHE A 39 -19.14 -8.06 -4.05
C PHE A 39 -20.66 -7.91 -4.19
N VAL A 40 -21.44 -8.36 -3.22
CA VAL A 40 -22.91 -8.23 -3.27
C VAL A 40 -23.36 -6.79 -3.18
N PRO A 41 -22.90 -5.96 -2.21
CA PRO A 41 -23.28 -4.54 -2.18
C PRO A 41 -22.78 -3.76 -3.40
N ALA A 42 -21.56 -4.05 -3.91
CA ALA A 42 -21.04 -3.42 -5.13
C ALA A 42 -21.89 -3.79 -6.36
N ASP A 43 -22.30 -5.04 -6.51
CA ASP A 43 -23.17 -5.50 -7.60
C ASP A 43 -24.55 -4.84 -7.54
N ALA A 44 -25.15 -4.81 -6.36
CA ALA A 44 -26.44 -4.15 -6.18
C ALA A 44 -26.38 -2.66 -6.59
N PHE A 45 -25.32 -1.97 -6.19
CA PHE A 45 -25.10 -0.58 -6.56
C PHE A 45 -24.79 -0.40 -8.04
N ALA A 46 -23.97 -1.26 -8.64
CA ALA A 46 -23.67 -1.23 -10.07
C ALA A 46 -24.94 -1.43 -10.93
N ARG A 47 -25.80 -2.38 -10.53
CA ARG A 47 -27.12 -2.58 -11.18
C ARG A 47 -28.00 -1.37 -11.04
N PHE A 48 -28.07 -0.79 -9.86
CA PHE A 48 -28.82 0.45 -9.62
C PHE A 48 -28.35 1.59 -10.52
N LEU A 49 -27.04 1.81 -10.64
CA LEU A 49 -26.49 2.83 -11.53
C LEU A 49 -26.80 2.54 -13.01
N ARG A 50 -26.71 1.28 -13.45
CA ARG A 50 -27.07 0.89 -14.82
C ARG A 50 -28.52 1.25 -15.17
N ASP A 51 -29.42 1.11 -14.21
CA ASP A 51 -30.82 1.52 -14.39
C ASP A 51 -30.98 3.05 -14.47
N ARG A 52 -30.11 3.82 -13.82
CA ARG A 52 -30.21 5.30 -13.76
C ARG A 52 -29.54 5.98 -14.93
N ILE A 53 -28.34 5.53 -15.32
CA ILE A 53 -27.51 6.21 -16.33
C ILE A 53 -27.26 5.37 -17.59
N GLY A 54 -27.78 4.14 -17.63
CA GLY A 54 -27.61 3.22 -18.74
C GLY A 54 -26.39 2.30 -18.58
N ALA A 55 -26.55 1.03 -18.97
CA ALA A 55 -25.52 0.00 -18.79
C ALA A 55 -24.20 0.32 -19.49
N ALA A 56 -24.22 0.98 -20.65
CA ALA A 56 -23.02 1.37 -21.39
C ALA A 56 -22.16 2.40 -20.65
N ASN A 57 -22.73 3.12 -19.71
CA ASN A 57 -22.08 4.17 -18.95
C ASN A 57 -21.56 3.72 -17.57
N VAL A 58 -21.68 2.43 -17.23
CA VAL A 58 -21.19 1.90 -15.97
C VAL A 58 -20.17 0.79 -16.21
N ARG A 59 -19.00 0.92 -15.59
CA ARG A 59 -17.99 -0.13 -15.51
C ARG A 59 -17.98 -0.68 -14.09
N PHE A 60 -18.40 -1.93 -13.92
CA PHE A 60 -18.26 -2.64 -12.65
C PHE A 60 -17.08 -3.59 -12.78
N ILE A 61 -15.99 -3.28 -12.09
CA ILE A 61 -14.69 -3.93 -12.28
C ILE A 61 -14.15 -4.46 -10.96
N SER A 62 -13.54 -5.62 -11.05
CA SER A 62 -12.67 -6.22 -10.05
C SER A 62 -11.79 -7.27 -10.73
N GLY A 63 -10.91 -7.87 -9.97
CA GLY A 63 -10.04 -8.92 -10.43
C GLY A 63 -9.22 -9.52 -9.30
N THR A 64 -8.47 -10.55 -9.64
CA THR A 64 -7.52 -11.16 -8.71
C THR A 64 -6.25 -10.31 -8.65
N ASP A 65 -5.86 -9.90 -7.45
CA ASP A 65 -4.51 -9.40 -7.21
C ASP A 65 -3.53 -10.58 -7.28
N CYS A 66 -2.70 -10.57 -8.33
CA CYS A 66 -1.81 -11.71 -8.66
C CYS A 66 -0.47 -11.63 -7.94
N PHE A 67 -0.16 -10.55 -7.22
CA PHE A 67 1.16 -10.28 -6.67
C PHE A 67 1.11 -10.03 -5.16
N GLY A 68 2.30 -10.02 -4.54
CA GLY A 68 2.42 -9.73 -3.12
C GLY A 68 2.87 -10.90 -2.25
N SER A 69 3.38 -10.58 -1.07
CA SER A 69 3.94 -11.55 -0.13
C SER A 69 2.96 -12.63 0.35
N PRO A 70 1.63 -12.38 0.50
CA PRO A 70 0.70 -13.44 0.88
C PRO A 70 0.59 -14.56 -0.16
N ILE A 71 0.80 -14.24 -1.44
CA ILE A 71 0.78 -15.23 -2.52
C ILE A 71 2.03 -16.11 -2.47
N ASN A 72 3.20 -15.47 -2.39
CA ASN A 72 4.47 -16.19 -2.26
C ASN A 72 4.46 -17.13 -1.06
N GLU A 73 3.97 -16.67 0.08
CA GLU A 73 3.91 -17.47 1.31
C GLU A 73 2.89 -18.61 1.20
N GLY A 74 1.72 -18.35 0.61
CA GLY A 74 0.70 -19.39 0.39
C GLY A 74 1.20 -20.47 -0.57
N TYR A 75 1.84 -20.08 -1.67
CA TYR A 75 2.44 -20.99 -2.64
C TYR A 75 3.53 -21.86 -2.00
N ARG A 76 4.51 -21.20 -1.31
CA ARG A 76 5.61 -21.90 -0.64
C ARG A 76 5.12 -22.97 0.33
N LYS A 77 4.12 -22.65 1.19
CA LYS A 77 3.57 -23.60 2.15
C LYS A 77 2.97 -24.84 1.51
N LEU A 78 2.25 -24.68 0.39
CA LEU A 78 1.65 -25.82 -0.31
C LEU A 78 2.71 -26.67 -1.00
N VAL A 79 3.74 -26.07 -1.59
CA VAL A 79 4.85 -26.82 -2.20
C VAL A 79 5.63 -27.59 -1.15
N GLU A 80 5.95 -26.98 0.00
CA GLU A 80 6.64 -27.66 1.11
C GLU A 80 5.83 -28.79 1.74
N ALA A 81 4.51 -28.64 1.79
CA ALA A 81 3.60 -29.71 2.25
C ALA A 81 3.42 -30.84 1.22
N GLY A 82 3.93 -30.68 -0.01
CA GLY A 82 3.68 -31.64 -1.10
C GLY A 82 2.24 -31.62 -1.62
N GLU A 83 1.48 -30.55 -1.34
CA GLU A 83 0.08 -30.38 -1.74
C GLU A 83 -0.07 -29.66 -3.10
N PHE A 84 1.03 -29.12 -3.62
CA PHE A 84 1.09 -28.47 -4.92
C PHE A 84 2.48 -28.62 -5.54
N ASP A 85 2.53 -28.99 -6.84
CA ASP A 85 3.76 -29.24 -7.60
C ASP A 85 3.91 -28.34 -8.85
N GLY A 86 2.98 -27.40 -9.07
CA GLY A 86 3.02 -26.45 -10.17
C GLY A 86 3.82 -25.18 -9.85
N THR A 87 3.85 -24.29 -10.81
CA THR A 87 4.46 -22.95 -10.68
C THR A 87 3.59 -22.00 -9.84
N ILE A 88 4.18 -20.88 -9.40
CA ILE A 88 3.42 -19.82 -8.70
C ILE A 88 2.33 -19.22 -9.60
N ALA A 89 2.55 -19.15 -10.90
CA ALA A 89 1.55 -18.68 -11.87
C ALA A 89 0.33 -19.61 -11.89
N GLU A 90 0.54 -20.93 -11.98
CA GLU A 90 -0.52 -21.94 -11.94
C GLU A 90 -1.24 -21.97 -10.60
N TYR A 91 -0.53 -21.69 -9.50
CA TYR A 91 -1.15 -21.53 -8.18
C TYR A 91 -2.13 -20.35 -8.15
N VAL A 92 -1.72 -19.19 -8.68
CA VAL A 92 -2.56 -17.99 -8.76
C VAL A 92 -3.74 -18.22 -9.69
N GLU A 93 -3.52 -18.85 -10.86
CA GLU A 93 -4.57 -19.19 -11.83
C GLU A 93 -5.62 -20.10 -11.22
N ARG A 94 -5.22 -21.15 -10.51
CA ARG A 94 -6.14 -22.05 -9.79
C ARG A 94 -7.04 -21.29 -8.81
N ASN A 95 -6.47 -20.36 -8.04
CA ASN A 95 -7.23 -19.57 -7.09
C ASN A 95 -8.13 -18.54 -7.79
N HIS A 96 -7.65 -17.94 -8.88
CA HIS A 96 -8.43 -17.04 -9.72
C HIS A 96 -9.70 -17.74 -10.27
N GLU A 97 -9.57 -18.92 -10.83
CA GLU A 97 -10.71 -19.68 -11.33
C GLU A 97 -11.71 -20.05 -10.21
N ALA A 98 -11.22 -20.42 -9.03
CA ALA A 98 -12.08 -20.67 -7.87
C ALA A 98 -12.84 -19.41 -7.42
N GLN A 99 -12.19 -18.25 -7.44
CA GLN A 99 -12.80 -16.96 -7.13
C GLN A 99 -13.85 -16.60 -8.16
N LYS A 100 -13.53 -16.69 -9.44
CA LYS A 100 -14.43 -16.40 -10.55
C LYS A 100 -15.67 -17.30 -10.52
N ASN A 101 -15.50 -18.61 -10.37
CA ASN A 101 -16.61 -19.54 -10.26
C ASN A 101 -17.54 -19.21 -9.08
N THR A 102 -16.98 -18.74 -7.96
CA THR A 102 -17.77 -18.30 -6.82
C THR A 102 -18.60 -17.05 -7.17
N LEU A 103 -18.00 -16.05 -7.83
CA LEU A 103 -18.71 -14.83 -8.24
C LEU A 103 -19.82 -15.13 -9.26
N ASP A 104 -19.54 -16.00 -10.22
CA ASP A 104 -20.52 -16.46 -11.22
C ASP A 104 -21.70 -17.16 -10.55
N ALA A 105 -21.44 -18.04 -9.56
CA ALA A 105 -22.48 -18.73 -8.80
C ALA A 105 -23.38 -17.78 -8.00
N TYR A 106 -22.87 -16.65 -7.53
CA TYR A 106 -23.65 -15.59 -6.89
C TYR A 106 -24.29 -14.63 -7.89
N GLY A 107 -24.04 -14.79 -9.19
CA GLY A 107 -24.58 -13.94 -10.24
C GLY A 107 -24.06 -12.49 -10.19
N ILE A 108 -22.83 -12.28 -9.71
CA ILE A 108 -22.20 -10.97 -9.65
C ILE A 108 -21.92 -10.46 -11.06
N SER A 109 -22.48 -9.29 -11.42
CA SER A 109 -22.54 -8.79 -12.80
C SER A 109 -21.33 -7.90 -13.19
N LEU A 110 -20.11 -8.34 -12.87
CA LEU A 110 -18.88 -7.64 -13.23
C LEU A 110 -18.76 -7.43 -14.74
N SER A 111 -18.24 -6.28 -15.14
CA SER A 111 -17.85 -6.03 -16.54
C SER A 111 -16.60 -6.81 -16.91
N ILE A 112 -15.74 -7.09 -15.94
CA ILE A 112 -14.53 -7.91 -16.04
C ILE A 112 -14.16 -8.48 -14.69
N TYR A 113 -13.68 -9.74 -14.68
CA TYR A 113 -12.94 -10.35 -13.59
C TYR A 113 -11.76 -11.11 -14.18
N GLU A 114 -10.60 -10.49 -14.19
CA GLU A 114 -9.33 -11.06 -14.65
C GLU A 114 -8.27 -10.86 -13.55
N GLY A 115 -7.01 -11.12 -13.85
CA GLY A 115 -5.92 -10.93 -12.88
C GLY A 115 -5.00 -9.78 -13.26
N SER A 116 -4.40 -9.13 -12.25
CA SER A 116 -3.37 -8.09 -12.48
C SER A 116 -2.10 -8.64 -13.16
N GLY A 117 -1.88 -9.95 -13.12
CA GLY A 117 -0.74 -10.63 -13.75
C GLY A 117 -1.12 -11.69 -14.78
N MET A 118 -2.35 -11.72 -15.27
CA MET A 118 -2.80 -12.74 -16.21
C MET A 118 -3.77 -12.20 -17.28
N GLY A 119 -3.80 -12.90 -18.43
CA GLY A 119 -4.67 -12.56 -19.54
C GLY A 119 -4.45 -11.16 -20.10
N HIS A 120 -5.43 -10.66 -20.86
CA HIS A 120 -5.35 -9.32 -21.47
C HIS A 120 -5.23 -8.20 -20.43
N SER A 121 -5.91 -8.32 -19.29
CA SER A 121 -5.80 -7.33 -18.22
C SER A 121 -4.40 -7.27 -17.62
N GLY A 122 -3.72 -8.41 -17.49
CA GLY A 122 -2.33 -8.47 -17.03
C GLY A 122 -1.37 -7.77 -18.01
N ASP A 123 -1.53 -8.01 -19.32
CA ASP A 123 -0.72 -7.34 -20.34
C ASP A 123 -0.92 -5.81 -20.32
N VAL A 124 -2.17 -5.37 -20.24
CA VAL A 124 -2.50 -3.94 -20.10
C VAL A 124 -1.93 -3.38 -18.81
N HIS A 125 -2.02 -4.12 -17.71
CA HIS A 125 -1.54 -3.67 -16.41
C HIS A 125 -0.01 -3.52 -16.37
N GLN A 126 0.74 -4.48 -16.95
CA GLN A 126 2.19 -4.37 -17.12
C GLN A 126 2.56 -3.10 -17.89
N LEU A 127 1.94 -2.88 -19.05
CA LEU A 127 2.20 -1.72 -19.91
C LEU A 127 1.90 -0.39 -19.21
N ILE A 128 0.78 -0.32 -18.50
CA ILE A 128 0.36 0.91 -17.80
C ILE A 128 1.27 1.17 -16.59
N THR A 129 1.64 0.14 -15.85
CA THR A 129 2.55 0.24 -14.72
C THR A 129 3.91 0.80 -15.15
N GLU A 130 4.49 0.28 -16.24
CA GLU A 130 5.73 0.82 -16.81
C GLU A 130 5.59 2.32 -17.12
N LYS A 131 4.51 2.70 -17.83
CA LYS A 131 4.27 4.12 -18.20
C LYS A 131 4.04 5.02 -16.99
N PHE A 132 3.36 4.56 -15.95
CA PHE A 132 3.19 5.35 -14.73
C PHE A 132 4.53 5.60 -14.05
N ILE A 133 5.37 4.59 -13.92
CA ILE A 133 6.68 4.72 -13.30
C ILE A 133 7.59 5.64 -14.13
N GLU A 134 7.64 5.45 -15.44
CA GLU A 134 8.38 6.35 -16.34
C GLU A 134 7.92 7.80 -16.17
N LYS A 135 6.60 8.01 -16.12
CA LYS A 135 6.03 9.35 -15.98
C LYS A 135 6.32 9.97 -14.61
N LEU A 136 6.28 9.19 -13.54
CA LEU A 136 6.68 9.65 -12.21
C LEU A 136 8.16 10.06 -12.18
N HIS A 137 9.02 9.29 -12.85
CA HIS A 137 10.44 9.62 -12.97
C HIS A 137 10.68 10.88 -13.81
N GLU A 138 10.08 10.99 -15.01
CA GLU A 138 10.17 12.18 -15.87
C GLU A 138 9.73 13.46 -15.15
N ASN A 139 8.74 13.36 -14.28
CA ASN A 139 8.24 14.49 -13.49
C ASN A 139 9.07 14.78 -12.22
N GLY A 140 10.14 14.03 -11.97
CA GLY A 140 11.00 14.23 -10.81
C GLY A 140 10.40 13.77 -9.47
N HIS A 141 9.40 12.89 -9.50
CA HIS A 141 8.72 12.40 -8.30
C HIS A 141 9.33 11.11 -7.74
N LEU A 142 10.31 10.53 -8.42
CA LEU A 142 11.03 9.35 -7.92
C LEU A 142 12.42 9.71 -7.45
N GLN A 143 12.79 9.13 -6.31
CA GLN A 143 14.12 9.20 -5.72
C GLN A 143 14.74 7.81 -5.69
N ARG A 144 15.99 7.69 -6.15
CA ARG A 144 16.79 6.48 -5.97
C ARG A 144 17.35 6.47 -4.55
N ARG A 145 17.07 5.41 -3.79
CA ARG A 145 17.57 5.25 -2.41
C ARG A 145 18.18 3.87 -2.23
N SER A 146 19.31 3.85 -1.51
CA SER A 146 19.93 2.62 -1.02
C SER A 146 19.42 2.36 0.40
N THR A 147 18.90 1.16 0.64
CA THR A 147 18.44 0.71 1.96
C THR A 147 18.99 -0.67 2.26
N LEU A 148 19.09 -1.04 3.53
CA LEU A 148 19.45 -2.38 3.93
C LEU A 148 18.23 -3.31 3.82
N GLN A 149 18.45 -4.51 3.28
CA GLN A 149 17.44 -5.56 3.21
C GLN A 149 18.04 -6.90 3.64
N PHE A 150 17.26 -7.72 4.29
CA PHE A 150 17.69 -9.07 4.67
C PHE A 150 17.92 -9.93 3.43
N TYR A 151 19.04 -10.65 3.43
CA TYR A 151 19.45 -11.58 2.39
C TYR A 151 19.78 -12.94 3.02
N ASP A 152 19.18 -13.99 2.48
CA ASP A 152 19.48 -15.36 2.85
C ASP A 152 20.60 -15.87 1.93
N ALA A 153 21.79 -16.06 2.49
CA ALA A 153 22.95 -16.51 1.72
C ALA A 153 22.85 -17.98 1.29
N GLU A 154 22.10 -18.81 2.05
CA GLU A 154 21.89 -20.22 1.71
C GLU A 154 20.84 -20.37 0.60
N ALA A 155 19.74 -19.63 0.68
CA ALA A 155 18.72 -19.57 -0.37
C ALA A 155 19.15 -18.72 -1.58
N GLY A 156 20.19 -17.88 -1.44
CA GLY A 156 20.67 -17.01 -2.51
C GLY A 156 19.72 -15.87 -2.90
N THR A 157 18.83 -15.43 -2.00
CA THR A 157 17.78 -14.48 -2.32
C THR A 157 17.56 -13.42 -1.24
N PHE A 158 17.04 -12.25 -1.65
CA PHE A 158 16.55 -11.25 -0.71
C PHE A 158 15.21 -11.71 -0.11
N LEU A 159 15.07 -11.46 1.19
CA LEU A 159 13.88 -11.85 1.94
C LEU A 159 12.87 -10.70 1.96
N ASN A 160 11.59 -11.01 1.77
CA ASN A 160 10.52 -10.07 2.07
C ASN A 160 10.25 -10.03 3.58
N GLY A 161 9.48 -9.02 4.05
CA GLY A 161 9.25 -8.80 5.47
C GLY A 161 8.69 -10.02 6.22
N ARG A 162 7.83 -10.82 5.58
CA ARG A 162 7.21 -12.02 6.19
C ARG A 162 8.12 -13.24 6.16
N GLN A 163 9.20 -13.22 5.39
CA GLN A 163 10.20 -14.31 5.33
C GLN A 163 11.29 -14.14 6.39
N VAL A 164 11.25 -13.08 7.19
CA VAL A 164 12.15 -12.89 8.32
C VAL A 164 11.36 -12.93 9.61
N VAL A 165 11.72 -13.81 10.51
CA VAL A 165 11.09 -13.96 11.82
C VAL A 165 12.10 -13.73 12.93
N GLY A 166 11.67 -13.08 14.01
CA GLY A 166 12.54 -12.78 15.13
C GLY A 166 11.73 -12.35 16.34
N ARG A 167 12.34 -11.61 17.25
CA ARG A 167 11.67 -11.04 18.43
C ARG A 167 11.51 -9.53 18.27
N CYS A 168 10.34 -9.03 18.68
CA CYS A 168 10.04 -7.61 18.68
C CYS A 168 11.05 -6.82 19.54
N PRO A 169 11.64 -5.73 19.03
CA PRO A 169 12.58 -4.89 19.77
C PRO A 169 11.90 -4.03 20.84
N VAL A 170 10.58 -3.89 20.80
CA VAL A 170 9.82 -3.07 21.76
C VAL A 170 9.85 -3.74 23.12
N GLN A 171 10.39 -3.03 24.11
CA GLN A 171 10.53 -3.55 25.47
C GLN A 171 9.18 -3.90 26.09
N GLY A 172 9.08 -5.11 26.64
CA GLY A 172 7.86 -5.62 27.27
C GLY A 172 6.82 -6.14 26.28
N CYS A 173 7.13 -6.16 24.99
CA CYS A 173 6.29 -6.80 23.99
C CYS A 173 6.21 -8.31 24.27
N LYS A 174 5.00 -8.85 24.24
CA LYS A 174 4.71 -10.28 24.43
C LYS A 174 4.43 -11.00 23.10
N SER A 175 4.76 -10.39 21.99
CA SER A 175 4.62 -10.99 20.66
C SER A 175 5.50 -12.22 20.55
N GLU A 176 4.92 -13.32 20.11
CA GLU A 176 5.64 -14.56 19.80
C GLU A 176 6.17 -14.57 18.37
N HIS A 177 5.60 -13.69 17.52
CA HIS A 177 5.96 -13.56 16.11
C HIS A 177 6.22 -12.09 15.76
N ALA A 178 7.47 -11.78 15.50
CA ALA A 178 7.90 -10.50 14.96
C ALA A 178 8.53 -10.73 13.57
N TYR A 179 8.14 -9.90 12.62
CA TYR A 179 8.64 -9.91 11.25
C TYR A 179 9.68 -8.81 11.04
N ALA A 180 10.14 -8.60 9.82
CA ALA A 180 11.20 -7.64 9.55
C ALA A 180 10.89 -6.22 10.04
N ASP A 181 9.63 -5.76 9.94
CA ASP A 181 9.22 -4.37 10.15
C ASP A 181 8.04 -4.20 11.10
N GLU A 182 7.39 -5.30 11.50
CA GLU A 182 6.26 -5.27 12.43
C GLU A 182 6.12 -6.59 13.21
N CYS A 183 5.45 -6.55 14.34
CA CYS A 183 5.06 -7.74 15.08
C CYS A 183 3.53 -7.95 15.05
N ASP A 184 3.08 -9.16 15.41
CA ASP A 184 1.66 -9.55 15.45
C ASP A 184 0.80 -8.72 16.44
N LEU A 185 1.43 -7.96 17.35
CA LEU A 185 0.77 -6.99 18.22
C LEU A 185 0.79 -5.55 17.68
N GLY A 186 1.20 -5.34 16.41
CA GLY A 186 1.13 -4.07 15.71
C GLY A 186 2.23 -3.05 16.05
N HIS A 187 3.35 -3.48 16.66
CA HIS A 187 4.52 -2.60 16.81
C HIS A 187 5.30 -2.57 15.49
N SER A 188 5.54 -1.36 14.98
CA SER A 188 6.41 -1.14 13.83
C SER A 188 7.81 -0.69 14.28
N TYR A 189 8.84 -1.14 13.59
CA TYR A 189 10.26 -0.86 13.85
C TYR A 189 11.07 -0.98 12.57
N ALA A 190 12.31 -0.53 12.58
CA ALA A 190 13.20 -0.71 11.43
C ALA A 190 13.69 -2.17 11.35
N PRO A 191 13.88 -2.73 10.14
CA PRO A 191 14.30 -4.12 9.98
C PRO A 191 15.58 -4.48 10.77
N GLU A 192 16.52 -3.56 10.84
CA GLU A 192 17.76 -3.71 11.60
C GLU A 192 17.58 -3.81 13.12
N ASP A 193 16.44 -3.38 13.64
CA ASP A 193 16.11 -3.45 15.07
C ASP A 193 15.58 -4.83 15.49
N LEU A 194 15.18 -5.68 14.53
CA LEU A 194 14.63 -7.00 14.82
C LEU A 194 15.63 -7.87 15.58
N ILE A 195 15.21 -8.40 16.72
CA ILE A 195 16.10 -9.19 17.59
C ILE A 195 16.16 -10.64 17.12
N ALA A 196 17.39 -11.14 16.93
CA ALA A 196 17.68 -12.52 16.52
C ALA A 196 16.91 -12.94 15.24
N PRO A 197 17.06 -12.20 14.13
CA PRO A 197 16.37 -12.53 12.88
C PRO A 197 16.75 -13.91 12.35
N LYS A 198 15.77 -14.62 11.81
CA LYS A 198 15.96 -15.88 11.09
C LYS A 198 15.19 -15.87 9.80
N SER A 199 15.79 -16.44 8.75
CA SER A 199 15.08 -16.72 7.51
C SER A 199 14.03 -17.81 7.73
N SER A 200 12.81 -17.59 7.27
CA SER A 200 11.80 -18.64 7.27
C SER A 200 12.02 -19.66 6.14
N LEU A 201 12.93 -19.39 5.19
CA LEU A 201 13.26 -20.30 4.09
C LEU A 201 14.22 -21.39 4.53
N THR A 202 15.30 -21.00 5.22
CA THR A 202 16.41 -21.92 5.57
C THR A 202 16.61 -22.09 7.08
N GLY A 203 16.01 -21.22 7.91
CA GLY A 203 16.24 -21.17 9.35
C GLY A 203 17.56 -20.50 9.75
N THR A 204 18.38 -20.09 8.80
CA THR A 204 19.66 -19.41 9.04
C THR A 204 19.49 -17.97 9.45
N THR A 205 20.53 -17.35 10.02
CA THR A 205 20.53 -15.92 10.31
C THR A 205 20.83 -15.16 9.01
N PRO A 206 19.90 -14.32 8.51
CA PRO A 206 20.10 -13.58 7.27
C PRO A 206 21.11 -12.44 7.47
N GLU A 207 21.78 -12.05 6.38
CA GLU A 207 22.66 -10.89 6.31
C GLU A 207 21.89 -9.64 5.92
N MET A 208 22.35 -8.46 6.36
CA MET A 208 21.86 -7.19 5.85
C MET A 208 22.72 -6.75 4.67
N ARG A 209 22.10 -6.59 3.50
CA ARG A 209 22.79 -6.14 2.28
C ARG A 209 22.14 -4.90 1.71
N PRO A 210 22.93 -3.95 1.16
CA PRO A 210 22.37 -2.77 0.52
C PRO A 210 21.67 -3.15 -0.79
N VAL A 211 20.49 -2.57 -1.00
CA VAL A 211 19.69 -2.65 -2.23
C VAL A 211 19.27 -1.27 -2.67
N GLU A 212 19.25 -1.04 -3.95
CA GLU A 212 18.78 0.22 -4.52
C GLU A 212 17.38 0.04 -5.09
N ASN A 213 16.51 0.98 -4.78
CA ASN A 213 15.14 0.98 -5.23
C ASN A 213 14.66 2.40 -5.53
N TRP A 214 13.57 2.50 -6.29
CA TRP A 214 12.85 3.74 -6.51
C TRP A 214 11.82 3.98 -5.43
N TYR A 215 11.80 5.20 -4.93
CA TYR A 215 10.84 5.69 -3.93
C TYR A 215 10.11 6.91 -4.47
N PHE A 216 8.80 6.94 -4.28
CA PHE A 216 7.99 8.13 -4.53
C PHE A 216 8.19 9.14 -3.39
N ASP A 217 8.48 10.38 -3.75
CA ASP A 217 8.71 11.46 -2.78
C ASP A 217 7.38 11.99 -2.22
N LEU A 218 6.72 11.16 -1.41
CA LEU A 218 5.45 11.53 -0.79
C LEU A 218 5.53 12.79 0.07
N PRO A 219 6.62 13.08 0.83
CA PRO A 219 6.78 14.32 1.58
C PRO A 219 6.65 15.60 0.73
N ALA A 220 7.09 15.58 -0.52
CA ALA A 220 6.95 16.71 -1.44
C ALA A 220 5.49 17.08 -1.74
N PHE A 221 4.55 16.17 -1.48
CA PHE A 221 3.11 16.39 -1.68
C PHE A 221 2.37 16.83 -0.41
N ALA A 222 3.08 17.16 0.67
CA ALA A 222 2.47 17.53 1.96
C ALA A 222 1.44 18.67 1.84
N ASP A 223 1.74 19.73 1.08
CA ASP A 223 0.82 20.86 0.92
C ASP A 223 -0.42 20.49 0.08
N PHE A 224 -0.25 19.69 -0.97
CA PHE A 224 -1.37 19.14 -1.72
C PHE A 224 -2.28 18.30 -0.83
N LEU A 225 -1.71 17.42 0.00
CA LEU A 225 -2.46 16.58 0.94
C LEU A 225 -3.15 17.40 2.02
N ARG A 226 -2.55 18.49 2.53
CA ARG A 226 -3.22 19.41 3.46
C ARG A 226 -4.45 20.06 2.83
N GLY A 227 -4.34 20.50 1.57
CA GLY A 227 -5.49 21.03 0.83
C GLY A 227 -6.61 20.00 0.66
N HIS A 228 -6.24 18.76 0.32
CA HIS A 228 -7.20 17.66 0.19
C HIS A 228 -7.88 17.32 1.54
N VAL A 229 -7.12 17.23 2.62
CA VAL A 229 -7.67 17.01 3.97
C VAL A 229 -8.64 18.11 4.36
N ALA A 230 -8.30 19.38 4.09
CA ALA A 230 -9.21 20.50 4.38
C ALA A 230 -10.53 20.40 3.59
N ALA A 231 -10.48 19.94 2.35
CA ALA A 231 -11.68 19.69 1.55
C ALA A 231 -12.54 18.55 2.13
N LEU A 232 -11.90 17.46 2.56
CA LEU A 232 -12.61 16.34 3.23
C LEU A 232 -13.22 16.76 4.58
N GLU A 233 -12.56 17.62 5.36
CA GLU A 233 -13.08 18.16 6.62
C GLU A 233 -14.31 19.07 6.40
N ALA A 234 -14.37 19.74 5.26
CA ALA A 234 -15.49 20.61 4.90
C ALA A 234 -16.73 19.86 4.40
N ASP A 235 -16.58 18.60 3.98
CA ASP A 235 -17.66 17.77 3.45
C ASP A 235 -18.40 17.06 4.59
N PRO A 236 -19.69 17.36 4.83
CA PRO A 236 -20.48 16.76 5.91
C PRO A 236 -20.78 15.27 5.69
N GLU A 237 -20.61 14.74 4.49
CA GLU A 237 -20.82 13.32 4.19
C GLU A 237 -19.58 12.47 4.48
N VAL A 238 -18.40 13.09 4.61
CA VAL A 238 -17.16 12.40 4.95
C VAL A 238 -17.08 12.12 6.44
N ARG A 239 -16.80 10.88 6.80
CA ARG A 239 -16.60 10.50 8.21
C ARG A 239 -15.38 11.23 8.75
N ALA A 240 -15.51 11.91 9.89
CA ALA A 240 -14.44 12.70 10.51
C ALA A 240 -13.13 11.91 10.77
N ILE A 241 -13.22 10.60 10.96
CA ILE A 241 -12.02 9.75 11.17
C ILE A 241 -11.11 9.72 9.93
N VAL A 242 -11.65 9.89 8.72
CA VAL A 242 -10.87 9.82 7.46
C VAL A 242 -9.85 10.97 7.39
N PRO A 243 -10.27 12.26 7.37
CA PRO A 243 -9.31 13.37 7.35
C PRO A 243 -8.44 13.40 8.61
N GLN A 244 -8.96 13.03 9.77
CA GLN A 244 -8.20 12.98 11.02
C GLN A 244 -7.03 12.00 10.93
N THR A 245 -7.24 10.81 10.38
CA THR A 245 -6.18 9.80 10.22
C THR A 245 -5.08 10.28 9.28
N VAL A 246 -5.43 10.90 8.14
CA VAL A 246 -4.44 11.44 7.21
C VAL A 246 -3.64 12.59 7.86
N LYS A 247 -4.32 13.45 8.61
CA LYS A 247 -3.73 14.62 9.28
C LYS A 247 -2.63 14.25 10.28
N GLU A 248 -2.73 13.10 10.92
CA GLU A 248 -1.67 12.61 11.83
C GLU A 248 -0.31 12.45 11.13
N PHE A 249 -0.31 12.07 9.84
CA PHE A 249 0.90 11.91 9.04
C PHE A 249 1.43 13.23 8.44
N LEU A 250 0.61 14.29 8.43
CA LEU A 250 0.99 15.61 7.93
C LEU A 250 1.73 16.48 8.97
N SER A 251 2.00 15.90 10.14
CA SER A 251 2.79 16.54 11.18
C SER A 251 4.27 16.57 10.81
N ALA A 252 5.00 17.52 11.39
CA ALA A 252 6.45 17.54 11.25
C ALA A 252 7.09 16.26 11.82
N PRO A 253 8.23 15.81 11.29
CA PRO A 253 8.94 14.66 11.82
C PRO A 253 9.41 14.90 13.26
N VAL A 254 8.95 14.06 14.20
CA VAL A 254 9.24 14.22 15.63
C VAL A 254 9.85 12.94 16.21
N VAL A 255 10.75 13.13 17.16
CA VAL A 255 11.26 12.07 18.05
C VAL A 255 10.86 12.41 19.49
N TYR A 256 10.29 11.41 20.17
CA TYR A 256 9.89 11.50 21.59
C TYR A 256 10.95 10.83 22.45
N ILE A 257 11.52 11.56 23.39
CA ILE A 257 12.54 11.06 24.33
C ILE A 257 11.99 11.19 25.75
N LYS A 258 12.16 10.15 26.58
CA LYS A 258 11.72 10.20 27.96
C LYS A 258 12.49 11.25 28.77
N ASN A 259 11.80 11.87 29.73
CA ASN A 259 12.40 12.92 30.59
C ASN A 259 13.59 12.41 31.40
N ASP A 260 13.65 11.14 31.75
CA ASP A 260 14.76 10.50 32.47
C ASP A 260 16.05 10.38 31.61
N ALA A 261 15.94 10.50 30.28
CA ALA A 261 17.07 10.51 29.36
C ALA A 261 17.54 11.91 28.99
N ARG A 262 17.05 12.97 29.65
CA ARG A 262 17.36 14.37 29.33
C ARG A 262 18.85 14.68 29.36
N GLU A 263 19.55 14.28 30.41
CA GLU A 263 20.98 14.50 30.56
C GLU A 263 21.79 13.83 29.45
N ALA A 264 21.42 12.59 29.08
CA ALA A 264 22.04 11.87 27.96
C ALA A 264 21.79 12.55 26.62
N TYR A 265 20.58 13.09 26.41
CA TYR A 265 20.26 13.88 25.22
C TYR A 265 21.09 15.15 25.17
N ASP A 266 21.16 15.93 26.26
CA ASP A 266 21.90 17.19 26.31
C ASP A 266 23.39 17.00 25.95
N ALA A 267 23.96 15.81 26.29
CA ALA A 267 25.33 15.48 25.94
C ALA A 267 25.58 15.28 24.45
N VAL A 268 24.55 14.89 23.65
CA VAL A 268 24.68 14.61 22.22
C VAL A 268 23.88 15.58 21.35
N ALA A 269 23.16 16.52 21.95
CA ALA A 269 22.28 17.45 21.22
C ALA A 269 23.01 18.26 20.14
N GLY A 270 24.30 18.58 20.34
CA GLY A 270 25.14 19.28 19.37
C GLY A 270 25.55 18.45 18.15
N GLU A 271 25.40 17.12 18.21
CA GLU A 271 25.68 16.20 17.09
C GLU A 271 24.44 15.93 16.21
N LEU A 272 23.24 16.33 16.71
CA LEU A 272 22.00 16.16 15.99
C LEU A 272 21.83 17.17 14.87
N PRO A 273 21.15 16.85 13.77
CA PRO A 273 20.69 17.83 12.80
C PRO A 273 19.89 18.97 13.45
N ALA A 274 19.75 20.08 12.75
CA ALA A 274 18.97 21.22 13.25
C ALA A 274 17.55 20.79 13.63
N HIS A 275 17.14 21.09 14.86
CA HIS A 275 15.86 20.67 15.40
C HIS A 275 15.30 21.68 16.39
N GLN A 276 14.01 21.59 16.67
CA GLN A 276 13.33 22.35 17.71
C GLN A 276 13.05 21.46 18.91
N LEU A 277 13.58 21.83 20.07
CA LEU A 277 13.26 21.16 21.31
C LEU A 277 11.93 21.70 21.86
N ARG A 278 11.01 20.80 22.17
CA ARG A 278 9.76 21.11 22.87
C ARG A 278 9.74 20.35 24.19
N GLU A 279 9.72 21.10 25.28
CA GLU A 279 9.66 20.52 26.63
C GLU A 279 8.37 19.73 26.85
N ALA A 280 8.43 18.72 27.69
CA ALA A 280 7.29 17.90 28.04
C ALA A 280 6.17 18.76 28.66
N GLU A 281 4.96 18.64 28.14
CA GLU A 281 3.78 19.23 28.76
C GLU A 281 3.55 18.64 30.16
N LYS A 282 2.88 19.40 31.03
CA LYS A 282 2.58 18.97 32.38
C LYS A 282 1.85 17.62 32.40
N GLY A 283 2.49 16.62 33.00
CA GLY A 283 1.97 15.26 33.09
C GLY A 283 2.43 14.29 31.99
N LYS A 284 3.10 14.77 30.95
CA LYS A 284 3.75 13.92 29.95
C LYS A 284 5.13 13.49 30.42
N GLN A 285 5.52 12.26 30.07
CA GLN A 285 6.79 11.65 30.48
C GLN A 285 7.89 11.78 29.43
N SER A 286 7.63 12.46 28.32
CA SER A 286 8.58 12.63 27.22
C SER A 286 8.56 14.05 26.72
N PHE A 287 9.73 14.60 26.42
CA PHE A 287 9.93 15.79 25.62
C PHE A 287 10.05 15.40 24.14
N GLU A 288 9.96 16.38 23.25
CA GLU A 288 9.91 16.20 21.80
C GLU A 288 11.04 16.98 21.14
N ILE A 289 11.65 16.38 20.11
CA ILE A 289 12.53 17.09 19.19
C ILE A 289 11.92 17.00 17.79
N GLU A 290 11.69 18.14 17.17
CA GLU A 290 11.03 18.30 15.89
C GLU A 290 12.05 18.69 14.81
N PHE A 291 11.99 18.02 13.67
CA PHE A 291 12.88 18.21 12.53
C PHE A 291 12.13 18.80 11.34
N ALA A 292 12.88 19.51 10.47
CA ALA A 292 12.33 20.05 9.24
C ALA A 292 12.05 18.95 8.20
N THR A 293 12.90 17.91 8.15
CA THR A 293 12.82 16.83 7.17
C THR A 293 12.84 15.44 7.83
N ILE A 294 12.38 14.47 7.07
CA ILE A 294 12.41 13.05 7.50
C ILE A 294 13.87 12.54 7.56
N ASP A 295 14.72 13.01 6.66
CA ASP A 295 16.12 12.61 6.61
C ASP A 295 16.89 13.14 7.83
N ASP A 296 16.60 14.37 8.30
CA ASP A 296 17.17 14.91 9.56
C ASP A 296 16.72 14.09 10.76
N ARG A 297 15.43 13.71 10.83
CA ARG A 297 14.92 12.84 11.89
C ARG A 297 15.64 11.48 11.90
N ASP A 298 15.85 10.89 10.73
CA ASP A 298 16.46 9.56 10.61
C ASP A 298 17.97 9.63 10.94
N ALA A 299 18.67 10.69 10.53
CA ALA A 299 20.04 10.94 10.96
C ALA A 299 20.13 11.13 12.50
N ALA A 300 19.16 11.83 13.11
CA ALA A 300 19.10 11.97 14.56
C ALA A 300 18.88 10.63 15.27
N ARG A 301 18.06 9.72 14.71
CA ARG A 301 17.85 8.38 15.26
C ARG A 301 19.15 7.58 15.37
N GLU A 302 20.04 7.69 14.38
CA GLU A 302 21.33 7.02 14.40
C GLU A 302 22.24 7.56 15.54
N VAL A 303 22.26 8.89 15.73
CA VAL A 303 23.04 9.52 16.82
C VAL A 303 22.49 9.08 18.19
N LEU A 304 21.16 9.19 18.37
CA LEU A 304 20.49 8.80 19.62
C LEU A 304 20.69 7.29 19.92
N GLY A 305 20.60 6.44 18.88
CA GLY A 305 20.83 4.99 19.00
C GLY A 305 22.26 4.67 19.45
N ARG A 306 23.28 5.30 18.84
CA ARG A 306 24.68 5.15 19.25
C ARG A 306 24.92 5.59 20.69
N ALA A 307 24.21 6.64 21.15
CA ALA A 307 24.27 7.11 22.53
C ALA A 307 23.46 6.25 23.52
N GLY A 308 22.80 5.18 23.06
CA GLY A 308 21.97 4.31 23.91
C GLY A 308 20.67 4.97 24.41
N ILE A 309 20.26 6.09 23.81
CA ILE A 309 19.05 6.82 24.20
C ILE A 309 17.84 6.16 23.57
N ARG A 310 16.87 5.77 24.38
CA ARG A 310 15.60 5.22 23.92
C ARG A 310 14.65 6.30 23.49
N PHE A 311 14.04 6.12 22.32
CA PHE A 311 13.10 7.07 21.74
C PHE A 311 11.94 6.38 21.05
N ARG A 312 10.93 7.16 20.67
CA ARG A 312 9.85 6.79 19.72
C ARG A 312 9.78 7.86 18.66
N THR A 313 9.40 7.49 17.44
CA THR A 313 9.13 8.45 16.37
C THR A 313 7.65 8.76 16.27
N GLY A 314 7.33 10.02 15.94
CA GLY A 314 5.98 10.42 15.54
C GLY A 314 5.65 9.92 14.12
N LYS A 315 4.35 9.92 13.81
CA LYS A 315 3.89 9.69 12.43
C LYS A 315 4.30 10.88 11.57
N ALA A 316 4.79 10.60 10.38
CA ALA A 316 5.15 11.61 9.38
C ALA A 316 5.03 10.99 7.99
N LEU A 317 4.92 11.83 6.96
CA LEU A 317 5.06 11.36 5.58
C LEU A 317 6.49 10.88 5.35
N VAL A 318 6.61 9.71 4.77
CA VAL A 318 7.90 9.12 4.39
C VAL A 318 7.91 8.84 2.89
N PRO A 319 9.08 8.82 2.24
CA PRO A 319 9.17 8.34 0.87
C PRO A 319 8.59 6.93 0.74
N PHE A 320 7.74 6.75 -0.26
CA PHE A 320 7.00 5.51 -0.46
C PHE A 320 7.74 4.62 -1.46
N ARG A 321 8.09 3.41 -1.05
CA ARG A 321 8.83 2.48 -1.90
C ARG A 321 7.97 2.02 -3.09
N ILE A 322 8.48 2.19 -4.30
CA ILE A 322 7.82 1.81 -5.56
C ILE A 322 8.31 0.46 -6.07
N THR A 323 9.61 0.19 -5.97
CA THR A 323 10.18 -1.05 -6.51
C THR A 323 10.74 -1.95 -5.42
N GLY A 324 10.95 -3.21 -5.77
CA GLY A 324 11.53 -4.22 -4.89
C GLY A 324 12.34 -5.26 -5.65
N ASN A 325 13.11 -6.03 -4.90
CA ASN A 325 13.95 -7.11 -5.39
C ASN A 325 13.22 -8.45 -5.13
N ILE A 326 12.07 -8.64 -5.76
CA ILE A 326 11.25 -9.85 -5.64
C ILE A 326 11.06 -10.46 -7.04
N GLU A 327 11.00 -11.78 -7.11
CA GLU A 327 10.89 -12.47 -8.40
C GLU A 327 9.47 -12.42 -9.00
N TRP A 328 8.45 -12.48 -8.14
CA TRP A 328 7.04 -12.50 -8.53
C TRP A 328 6.39 -11.14 -8.34
N GLY A 329 6.20 -10.39 -9.43
CA GLY A 329 5.64 -9.04 -9.45
C GLY A 329 5.59 -8.47 -10.86
N VAL A 330 4.91 -7.32 -11.01
CA VAL A 330 4.96 -6.53 -12.25
C VAL A 330 6.38 -6.05 -12.45
N LYS A 331 6.95 -6.24 -13.63
CA LYS A 331 8.32 -5.79 -13.93
C LYS A 331 8.39 -4.28 -13.97
N ALA A 332 9.39 -3.72 -13.29
CA ALA A 332 9.68 -2.30 -13.37
C ALA A 332 10.46 -1.97 -14.65
N PRO A 333 10.24 -0.79 -15.26
CA PRO A 333 11.08 -0.33 -16.38
C PRO A 333 12.52 -0.11 -15.93
N VAL A 334 13.45 -0.25 -16.86
CA VAL A 334 14.85 0.09 -16.61
C VAL A 334 15.01 1.60 -16.67
N ILE A 335 15.36 2.21 -15.55
CA ILE A 335 15.54 3.66 -15.41
C ILE A 335 16.94 3.91 -14.79
N ASP A 336 17.72 4.80 -15.39
CA ASP A 336 19.07 5.20 -14.95
C ASP A 336 19.99 4.00 -14.63
N GLY A 337 19.89 2.93 -15.44
CA GLY A 337 20.69 1.72 -15.31
C GLY A 337 20.30 0.81 -14.14
N LEU A 338 19.21 1.10 -13.43
CA LEU A 338 18.67 0.24 -12.40
C LEU A 338 17.70 -0.77 -13.04
N GLU A 339 18.09 -2.02 -13.08
CA GLU A 339 17.40 -3.11 -13.77
C GLU A 339 17.08 -4.29 -12.85
N GLY A 340 16.24 -5.22 -13.31
CA GLY A 340 15.89 -6.44 -12.58
C GLY A 340 14.95 -6.23 -11.41
N LEU A 341 14.34 -5.04 -11.29
CA LEU A 341 13.39 -4.74 -10.24
C LEU A 341 11.95 -5.12 -10.64
N THR A 342 11.15 -5.39 -9.64
CA THR A 342 9.69 -5.50 -9.76
C THR A 342 9.03 -4.33 -9.04
N VAL A 343 7.81 -4.01 -9.46
CA VAL A 343 7.00 -3.01 -8.77
C VAL A 343 6.43 -3.64 -7.51
N TRP A 344 6.46 -2.88 -6.41
CA TRP A 344 5.85 -3.31 -5.18
C TRP A 344 4.32 -3.43 -5.35
N CYS A 345 3.73 -4.47 -4.81
CA CYS A 345 2.30 -4.77 -4.98
C CYS A 345 1.37 -3.60 -4.62
N TRP A 346 1.66 -2.88 -3.53
CA TRP A 346 0.83 -1.77 -3.08
C TRP A 346 0.70 -0.60 -4.07
N PRO A 347 1.80 -0.09 -4.69
CA PRO A 347 1.68 0.97 -5.69
C PRO A 347 0.89 0.53 -6.92
N GLU A 348 1.20 -0.65 -7.48
CA GLU A 348 0.60 -1.07 -8.74
C GLU A 348 -0.89 -1.39 -8.59
N SER A 349 -1.32 -1.93 -7.45
CA SER A 349 -2.72 -2.21 -7.17
C SER A 349 -3.59 -0.95 -7.13
N LEU A 350 -3.02 0.24 -6.89
CA LEU A 350 -3.77 1.50 -6.92
C LEU A 350 -4.30 1.85 -8.31
N TRP A 351 -3.57 1.51 -9.36
CA TRP A 351 -4.01 1.78 -10.75
C TRP A 351 -4.47 0.52 -11.51
N ALA A 352 -4.45 -0.65 -10.89
CA ALA A 352 -5.01 -1.86 -11.49
C ALA A 352 -6.47 -1.70 -11.96
N PRO A 353 -7.37 -1.02 -11.21
CA PRO A 353 -8.73 -0.76 -11.68
C PRO A 353 -8.79 0.06 -12.97
N MET A 354 -7.87 1.02 -13.18
CA MET A 354 -7.77 1.74 -14.46
C MET A 354 -7.34 0.81 -15.59
N SER A 355 -6.36 -0.06 -15.34
CA SER A 355 -5.91 -1.07 -16.32
C SER A 355 -7.05 -2.01 -16.71
N PHE A 356 -7.86 -2.45 -15.76
CA PHE A 356 -9.03 -3.29 -16.02
C PHE A 356 -10.11 -2.55 -16.79
N THR A 357 -10.31 -1.25 -16.53
CA THR A 357 -11.22 -0.41 -17.34
C THR A 357 -10.74 -0.32 -18.79
N MET A 358 -9.43 -0.18 -19.02
CA MET A 358 -8.84 -0.21 -20.36
C MET A 358 -9.08 -1.56 -21.03
N ALA A 359 -8.81 -2.65 -20.34
CA ALA A 359 -9.00 -4.00 -20.86
C ALA A 359 -10.48 -4.28 -21.23
N VAL A 360 -11.44 -3.83 -20.41
CA VAL A 360 -12.88 -3.89 -20.74
C VAL A 360 -13.17 -3.11 -22.01
N ASN A 361 -12.70 -1.87 -22.10
CA ASN A 361 -12.97 -1.01 -23.24
C ASN A 361 -12.35 -1.57 -24.53
N ASP A 362 -11.15 -2.14 -24.44
CA ASP A 362 -10.50 -2.83 -25.57
C ASP A 362 -11.34 -4.03 -26.04
N LYS A 363 -11.85 -4.86 -25.13
CA LYS A 363 -12.74 -6.00 -25.45
C LYS A 363 -14.07 -5.55 -26.08
N MET A 364 -14.53 -4.36 -25.72
CA MET A 364 -15.74 -3.75 -26.33
C MET A 364 -15.46 -3.07 -27.66
N GLY A 365 -14.20 -3.03 -28.14
CA GLY A 365 -13.80 -2.36 -29.37
C GLY A 365 -13.87 -0.84 -29.29
N LEU A 366 -13.81 -0.26 -28.08
CA LEU A 366 -13.83 1.19 -27.88
C LEU A 366 -12.45 1.81 -28.16
N PRO A 367 -12.40 3.12 -28.50
CA PRO A 367 -11.13 3.81 -28.70
C PRO A 367 -10.18 3.69 -27.50
N ARG A 368 -8.89 3.52 -27.77
CA ARG A 368 -7.86 3.26 -26.74
C ARG A 368 -7.77 4.31 -25.62
N GLY A 369 -8.24 5.52 -25.83
CA GLY A 369 -8.27 6.59 -24.83
C GLY A 369 -9.57 6.69 -24.03
N SER A 370 -10.60 5.91 -24.35
CA SER A 370 -11.95 6.00 -23.78
C SER A 370 -12.05 5.72 -22.29
N TRP A 371 -11.04 5.07 -21.69
CA TRP A 371 -10.99 4.89 -20.25
C TRP A 371 -10.96 6.22 -19.47
N ARG A 372 -10.40 7.30 -20.09
CA ARG A 372 -10.36 8.64 -19.50
C ARG A 372 -11.74 9.24 -19.30
N ASP A 373 -12.69 8.85 -20.14
CA ASP A 373 -14.08 9.28 -20.00
C ASP A 373 -14.71 8.78 -18.68
N PHE A 374 -14.16 7.71 -18.09
CA PHE A 374 -14.61 7.12 -16.83
C PHE A 374 -13.78 7.55 -15.61
N TRP A 375 -12.50 7.95 -15.81
CA TRP A 375 -11.57 8.21 -14.71
C TRP A 375 -11.12 9.67 -14.63
N CYS A 376 -11.20 10.42 -15.74
CA CYS A 376 -10.62 11.75 -15.82
C CYS A 376 -11.64 12.82 -16.25
N SER A 377 -12.91 12.47 -16.47
CA SER A 377 -13.96 13.40 -16.86
C SER A 377 -14.64 13.98 -15.61
N GLU A 378 -14.95 15.29 -15.62
CA GLU A 378 -15.65 15.99 -14.54
C GLU A 378 -17.09 15.46 -14.30
N ASP A 379 -17.67 14.80 -15.29
CA ASP A 379 -19.01 14.23 -15.22
C ASP A 379 -19.01 12.69 -15.03
N ALA A 380 -17.86 12.14 -14.62
CA ALA A 380 -17.70 10.74 -14.23
C ALA A 380 -17.41 10.61 -12.73
N GLU A 381 -17.91 9.54 -12.13
CA GLU A 381 -17.64 9.24 -10.72
C GLU A 381 -17.10 7.83 -10.51
N VAL A 382 -16.25 7.67 -9.51
CA VAL A 382 -15.65 6.39 -9.10
C VAL A 382 -16.14 6.03 -7.71
N TYR A 383 -16.78 4.87 -7.59
CA TYR A 383 -17.29 4.32 -6.34
C TYR A 383 -16.49 3.09 -5.97
N GLN A 384 -15.88 3.08 -4.81
CA GLN A 384 -15.04 1.99 -4.34
C GLN A 384 -15.70 1.23 -3.17
N PHE A 385 -15.88 -0.08 -3.35
CA PHE A 385 -16.33 -0.99 -2.30
C PHE A 385 -15.11 -1.75 -1.76
N ILE A 386 -14.77 -1.46 -0.51
CA ILE A 386 -13.62 -2.03 0.19
C ILE A 386 -14.12 -2.73 1.44
N GLY A 387 -13.63 -3.95 1.72
CA GLY A 387 -14.03 -4.77 2.85
C GLY A 387 -12.91 -5.01 3.85
#